data_f899b6b0651190e6128963cd4e2cf192
#
_entry.id   f899b6b0651190e6128963cd4e2cf192
#
_cell.length_a   1.000
_cell.length_b   1.000
_cell.length_c   1.000
_cell.angle_alpha   90.00
_cell.angle_beta   90.00
_cell.angle_gamma   90.00
#
_symmetry.space_group_name_H-M   'P 1'
#
loop_
_entity.id
_entity.type
_entity.pdbx_description
1 polymer ?
#
loop_
_entity_poly.entity_id
_entity_poly.type
_entity_poly.pdbx_seq_one_letter_code
_entity_poly.pdbx_strand_id
1 'polypeptide(L)'
;MTRVAILWHMHQPFYQDLVTGEHILPWVRLHALKDYWGMVALLREFPDVKVTFNLVPSLLVQLDAFARDAARDRHLELGLKLANTLSEDERAYCVENFFHAHHRTMVEAYPRYAELLAKRNAEGGRHPQPGTMRHRDRH
;
A
#
# COMPACT_ATOMS: atom_id res chain seq x y z
N MET A 1 -10.82 5.46 -39.72
CA MET A 1 -10.40 4.36 -38.82
C MET A 1 -9.89 4.98 -37.52
N THR A 2 -10.51 4.70 -36.39
CA THR A 2 -10.07 5.25 -35.07
C THR A 2 -8.87 4.45 -34.56
N ARG A 3 -7.84 5.14 -34.07
CA ARG A 3 -6.69 4.52 -33.42
C ARG A 3 -6.78 4.82 -31.92
N VAL A 4 -6.48 3.82 -31.07
CA VAL A 4 -6.48 3.95 -29.62
C VAL A 4 -5.06 3.73 -29.13
N ALA A 5 -4.57 4.64 -28.31
CA ALA A 5 -3.31 4.51 -27.57
C ALA A 5 -3.62 4.38 -26.08
N ILE A 6 -3.07 3.36 -25.45
CA ILE A 6 -3.24 3.09 -24.01
C ILE A 6 -1.91 3.43 -23.33
N LEU A 7 -1.95 4.37 -22.41
CA LEU A 7 -0.81 4.74 -21.57
C LEU A 7 -1.13 4.41 -20.12
N TRP A 8 -0.34 3.55 -19.52
CA TRP A 8 -0.38 3.25 -18.09
C TRP A 8 0.69 4.04 -17.34
N HIS A 9 0.23 4.96 -16.51
CA HIS A 9 1.09 5.82 -15.71
C HIS A 9 1.31 5.19 -14.33
N MET A 10 2.51 4.65 -14.10
CA MET A 10 2.90 4.05 -12.84
C MET A 10 3.71 5.04 -12.01
N HIS A 11 3.10 5.54 -10.96
CA HIS A 11 3.67 6.57 -10.09
C HIS A 11 3.36 6.26 -8.61
N GLN A 12 4.34 6.56 -7.77
CA GLN A 12 4.15 6.73 -6.33
C GLN A 12 4.96 7.94 -5.86
N PRO A 13 4.45 8.71 -4.90
CA PRO A 13 5.28 9.67 -4.19
C PRO A 13 6.49 8.99 -3.55
N PHE A 14 7.49 9.77 -3.21
CA PHE A 14 8.63 9.24 -2.48
C PHE A 14 8.28 9.15 -1.00
N TYR A 15 8.12 7.93 -0.48
CA TYR A 15 7.66 7.67 0.89
C TYR A 15 8.79 7.40 1.88
N GLN A 16 10.02 7.31 1.41
CA GLN A 16 11.16 7.07 2.27
C GLN A 16 11.56 8.34 3.02
N ASP A 17 11.63 8.27 4.34
CA ASP A 17 12.27 9.29 5.15
C ASP A 17 13.79 9.24 4.91
N LEU A 18 14.36 10.36 4.47
CA LEU A 18 15.77 10.42 4.09
C LEU A 18 16.73 10.39 5.29
N VAL A 19 16.23 10.59 6.51
CA VAL A 19 17.01 10.57 7.74
C VAL A 19 17.06 9.16 8.30
N THR A 20 15.91 8.50 8.39
CA THR A 20 15.79 7.16 8.98
C THR A 20 15.95 6.04 7.95
N GLY A 21 15.72 6.32 6.67
CA GLY A 21 15.69 5.33 5.60
C GLY A 21 14.42 4.48 5.56
N GLU A 22 13.48 4.70 6.48
CA GLU A 22 12.23 3.95 6.56
C GLU A 22 11.17 4.49 5.60
N HIS A 23 10.38 3.60 5.02
CA HIS A 23 9.18 3.98 4.29
C HIS A 23 8.04 4.24 5.28
N ILE A 24 7.61 5.49 5.34
CA ILE A 24 6.55 5.95 6.28
C ILE A 24 5.17 5.39 5.93
N LEU A 25 4.98 4.94 4.68
CA LEU A 25 3.74 4.32 4.20
C LEU A 25 4.07 3.08 3.35
N PRO A 26 3.25 2.04 3.40
CA PRO A 26 3.52 0.75 2.74
C PRO A 26 3.13 0.74 1.26
N TRP A 27 2.70 1.86 0.68
CA TRP A 27 1.99 1.89 -0.59
C TRP A 27 2.84 1.40 -1.77
N VAL A 28 4.13 1.73 -1.81
CA VAL A 28 5.01 1.23 -2.90
C VAL A 28 4.98 -0.29 -2.95
N ARG A 29 5.21 -0.95 -1.82
CA ARG A 29 5.22 -2.42 -1.74
C ARG A 29 3.86 -3.03 -2.03
N LEU A 30 2.79 -2.49 -1.43
CA LEU A 30 1.43 -3.03 -1.62
C LEU A 30 0.96 -2.87 -3.07
N HIS A 31 1.21 -1.72 -3.70
CA HIS A 31 0.89 -1.52 -5.11
C HIS A 31 1.80 -2.33 -6.05
N ALA A 32 3.07 -2.55 -5.67
CA ALA A 32 3.96 -3.39 -6.46
C ALA A 32 3.43 -4.82 -6.58
N LEU A 33 3.04 -5.42 -5.44
CA LEU A 33 2.57 -6.81 -5.37
C LEU A 33 1.21 -7.02 -6.04
N LYS A 34 0.33 -6.03 -5.96
CA LYS A 34 -1.05 -6.16 -6.45
C LYS A 34 -1.21 -5.55 -7.85
N ASP A 35 -0.93 -4.25 -7.96
CA ASP A 35 -1.33 -3.49 -9.15
C ASP A 35 -0.27 -3.57 -10.25
N TYR A 36 0.97 -3.22 -9.98
CA TYR A 36 2.00 -3.16 -11.03
C TYR A 36 2.35 -4.52 -11.59
N TRP A 37 2.47 -5.53 -10.73
CA TRP A 37 2.63 -6.90 -11.16
C TRP A 37 1.42 -7.40 -11.94
N GLY A 38 0.21 -7.17 -11.43
CA GLY A 38 -1.05 -7.60 -12.05
C GLY A 38 -1.25 -7.01 -13.44
N MET A 39 -0.92 -5.73 -13.64
CA MET A 39 -1.01 -5.07 -14.94
C MET A 39 -0.09 -5.73 -15.99
N VAL A 40 1.15 -6.03 -15.61
CA VAL A 40 2.10 -6.72 -16.51
C VAL A 40 1.67 -8.18 -16.75
N ALA A 41 1.21 -8.88 -15.71
CA ALA A 41 0.75 -10.25 -15.82
C ALA A 41 -0.45 -10.38 -16.78
N LEU A 42 -1.41 -9.43 -16.70
CA LEU A 42 -2.57 -9.39 -17.57
C LEU A 42 -2.20 -9.32 -19.05
N LEU A 43 -1.17 -8.57 -19.41
CA LEU A 43 -0.74 -8.46 -20.82
C LEU A 43 -0.24 -9.77 -21.41
N ARG A 44 0.17 -10.74 -20.57
CA ARG A 44 0.56 -12.08 -21.07
C ARG A 44 -0.63 -12.87 -21.60
N GLU A 45 -1.82 -12.57 -21.11
CA GLU A 45 -3.07 -13.19 -21.57
C GLU A 45 -3.57 -12.55 -22.87
N PHE A 46 -3.10 -11.33 -23.19
CA PHE A 46 -3.52 -10.54 -24.34
C PHE A 46 -2.32 -10.04 -25.15
N PRO A 47 -1.57 -10.92 -25.83
CA PRO A 47 -0.31 -10.57 -26.48
C PRO A 47 -0.44 -9.57 -27.65
N ASP A 48 -1.63 -9.47 -28.24
CA ASP A 48 -1.91 -8.53 -29.32
C ASP A 48 -2.20 -7.11 -28.83
N VAL A 49 -2.52 -6.94 -27.55
CA VAL A 49 -2.74 -5.63 -26.96
C VAL A 49 -1.40 -4.92 -26.70
N LYS A 50 -1.26 -3.73 -27.29
CA LYS A 50 -0.06 -2.91 -27.14
C LYS A 50 -0.38 -1.73 -26.21
N VAL A 51 0.45 -1.59 -25.17
CA VAL A 51 0.34 -0.50 -24.20
C VAL A 51 1.70 0.17 -24.01
N THR A 52 1.68 1.40 -23.55
CA THR A 52 2.86 2.14 -23.15
C THR A 52 2.85 2.27 -21.62
N PHE A 53 3.99 2.00 -20.99
CA PHE A 53 4.19 2.25 -19.56
C PHE A 53 4.99 3.53 -19.38
N ASN A 54 4.50 4.43 -18.54
CA ASN A 54 5.29 5.50 -17.97
C ASN A 54 5.70 5.10 -16.56
N LEU A 55 7.01 4.95 -16.33
CA LEU A 55 7.58 4.56 -15.04
C LEU A 55 8.30 5.77 -14.44
N VAL A 56 7.74 6.32 -13.38
CA VAL A 56 8.29 7.51 -12.73
C VAL A 56 9.52 7.15 -11.90
N PRO A 57 10.63 7.90 -11.97
CA PRO A 57 11.88 7.60 -11.25
C PRO A 57 11.69 7.41 -9.74
N SER A 58 10.84 8.22 -9.09
CA SER A 58 10.53 8.07 -7.66
C SER A 58 9.92 6.71 -7.32
N LEU A 59 9.15 6.11 -8.22
CA LEU A 59 8.66 4.75 -8.06
C LEU A 59 9.78 3.72 -8.24
N LEU A 60 10.57 3.86 -9.30
CA LEU A 60 11.61 2.87 -9.64
C LEU A 60 12.66 2.72 -8.55
N VAL A 61 13.13 3.84 -7.99
CA VAL A 61 14.13 3.83 -6.90
C VAL A 61 13.60 3.08 -5.67
N GLN A 62 12.34 3.30 -5.32
CA GLN A 62 11.71 2.63 -4.18
C GLN A 62 11.46 1.14 -4.46
N LEU A 63 11.01 0.78 -5.66
CA LEU A 63 10.84 -0.62 -6.05
C LEU A 63 12.17 -1.38 -6.02
N ASP A 64 13.24 -0.77 -6.53
CA ASP A 64 14.58 -1.37 -6.50
C ASP A 64 15.07 -1.59 -5.06
N ALA A 65 14.81 -0.65 -4.16
CA ALA A 65 15.15 -0.79 -2.76
C ALA A 65 14.41 -1.98 -2.08
N PHE A 66 13.12 -2.16 -2.37
CA PHE A 66 12.39 -3.35 -1.89
C PHE A 66 12.87 -4.65 -2.55
N ALA A 67 13.18 -4.63 -3.84
CA ALA A 67 13.66 -5.81 -4.56
C ALA A 67 15.04 -6.31 -4.07
N ARG A 68 15.87 -5.40 -3.55
CA ARG A 68 17.17 -5.72 -2.95
C ARG A 68 17.13 -5.98 -1.44
N ASP A 69 15.95 -6.04 -0.86
CA ASP A 69 15.77 -6.18 0.59
C ASP A 69 16.44 -5.05 1.42
N ALA A 70 16.57 -3.88 0.79
CA ALA A 70 17.18 -2.69 1.38
C ALA A 70 16.14 -1.68 1.90
N ALA A 71 14.86 -1.91 1.61
CA ALA A 71 13.76 -1.07 2.08
C ALA A 71 13.06 -1.71 3.27
N ARG A 72 12.60 -0.85 4.18
CA ARG A 72 11.80 -1.22 5.35
C ARG A 72 10.51 -0.44 5.36
N ASP A 73 9.41 -1.08 5.73
CA ASP A 73 8.18 -0.41 6.07
C ASP A 73 7.59 -1.02 7.35
N ARG A 74 7.11 -0.16 8.22
CA ARG A 74 6.59 -0.55 9.54
C ARG A 74 5.41 -1.51 9.45
N HIS A 75 4.58 -1.44 8.40
CA HIS A 75 3.47 -2.37 8.21
C HIS A 75 3.98 -3.80 7.98
N LEU A 76 5.01 -3.96 7.14
CA LEU A 76 5.59 -5.26 6.90
C LEU A 76 6.24 -5.82 8.16
N GLU A 77 7.07 -5.02 8.83
CA GLU A 77 7.77 -5.44 10.04
C GLU A 77 6.80 -5.90 11.13
N LEU A 78 5.74 -5.11 11.40
CA LEU A 78 4.75 -5.48 12.39
C LEU A 78 3.84 -6.62 11.95
N GLY A 79 3.56 -6.71 10.65
CA GLY A 79 2.78 -7.82 10.08
C GLY A 79 3.47 -9.17 10.16
N LEU A 80 4.80 -9.20 10.18
CA LEU A 80 5.61 -10.42 10.33
C LEU A 80 5.91 -10.77 11.80
N LYS A 81 5.70 -9.83 12.72
CA LYS A 81 5.97 -10.03 14.14
C LYS A 81 4.90 -10.89 14.79
N LEU A 82 5.30 -11.78 15.71
CA LEU A 82 4.33 -12.58 16.46
C LEU A 82 3.44 -11.66 17.32
N ALA A 83 2.14 -11.86 17.29
CA ALA A 83 1.17 -10.99 17.96
C ALA A 83 1.39 -10.88 19.49
N ASN A 84 1.90 -11.92 20.13
CA ASN A 84 2.21 -11.94 21.57
C ASN A 84 3.50 -11.18 21.93
N THR A 85 4.32 -10.81 20.96
CA THR A 85 5.56 -10.05 21.15
C THR A 85 5.40 -8.56 20.84
N LEU A 86 4.23 -8.15 20.33
CA LEU A 86 3.96 -6.74 20.08
C LEU A 86 3.84 -5.95 21.37
N SER A 87 4.49 -4.79 21.44
CA SER A 87 4.29 -3.81 22.51
C SER A 87 2.90 -3.17 22.41
N GLU A 88 2.50 -2.41 23.42
CA GLU A 88 1.21 -1.67 23.38
C GLU A 88 1.16 -0.67 22.23
N ASP A 89 2.24 0.09 22.01
CA ASP A 89 2.32 1.06 20.92
C ASP A 89 2.28 0.39 19.54
N GLU A 90 2.92 -0.77 19.40
CA GLU A 90 2.88 -1.56 18.16
C GLU A 90 1.48 -2.11 17.87
N ARG A 91 0.77 -2.58 18.92
CA ARG A 91 -0.62 -3.02 18.79
C ARG A 91 -1.53 -1.86 18.42
N ALA A 92 -1.38 -0.71 19.08
CA ALA A 92 -2.14 0.49 18.74
C ALA A 92 -1.92 0.90 17.29
N TYR A 93 -0.67 0.88 16.82
CA TYR A 93 -0.35 1.13 15.42
C TYR A 93 -1.04 0.15 14.46
N CYS A 94 -1.02 -1.15 14.75
CA CYS A 94 -1.69 -2.15 13.93
C CYS A 94 -3.21 -1.92 13.87
N VAL A 95 -3.85 -1.66 15.01
CA VAL A 95 -5.28 -1.37 15.10
C VAL A 95 -5.65 -0.12 14.31
N GLU A 96 -4.82 0.92 14.35
CA GLU A 96 -5.06 2.15 13.62
C GLU A 96 -4.85 2.01 12.12
N ASN A 97 -3.78 1.33 11.70
CA ASN A 97 -3.27 1.44 10.33
C ASN A 97 -3.55 0.22 9.44
N PHE A 98 -3.77 -0.98 9.98
CA PHE A 98 -3.91 -2.20 9.17
C PHE A 98 -5.27 -2.33 8.46
N PHE A 99 -6.17 -1.38 8.66
CA PHE A 99 -7.46 -1.31 7.96
C PHE A 99 -7.52 -0.23 6.87
N HIS A 100 -6.38 0.31 6.46
CA HIS A 100 -6.28 1.25 5.35
C HIS A 100 -6.41 0.52 3.99
N ALA A 101 -7.57 -0.07 3.77
CA ALA A 101 -7.91 -0.78 2.54
C ALA A 101 -9.33 -0.40 2.11
N HIS A 102 -9.66 -0.61 0.83
CA HIS A 102 -11.00 -0.34 0.34
C HIS A 102 -11.99 -1.33 0.97
N HIS A 103 -12.90 -0.83 1.82
CA HIS A 103 -13.74 -1.67 2.68
C HIS A 103 -14.55 -2.70 1.89
N ARG A 104 -15.31 -2.27 0.88
CA ARG A 104 -16.21 -3.15 0.13
C ARG A 104 -15.48 -4.27 -0.63
N THR A 105 -14.35 -3.97 -1.24
CA THR A 105 -13.68 -4.94 -2.14
C THR A 105 -12.52 -5.67 -1.48
N MET A 106 -11.96 -5.14 -0.39
CA MET A 106 -10.77 -5.70 0.24
C MET A 106 -10.97 -6.11 1.70
N VAL A 107 -11.85 -5.46 2.44
CA VAL A 107 -12.12 -5.84 3.83
C VAL A 107 -13.32 -6.79 3.90
N GLU A 108 -14.46 -6.42 3.32
CA GLU A 108 -15.70 -7.20 3.38
C GLU A 108 -15.60 -8.52 2.60
N ALA A 109 -14.70 -8.61 1.62
CA ALA A 109 -14.41 -9.85 0.90
C ALA A 109 -13.83 -10.96 1.81
N TYR A 110 -13.29 -10.58 2.98
CA TYR A 110 -12.69 -11.50 3.95
C TYR A 110 -13.46 -11.43 5.28
N PRO A 111 -14.33 -12.41 5.61
CA PRO A 111 -15.23 -12.33 6.77
C PRO A 111 -14.52 -12.02 8.09
N ARG A 112 -13.37 -12.64 8.33
CA ARG A 112 -12.59 -12.38 9.55
C ARG A 112 -12.01 -10.98 9.61
N TYR A 113 -11.63 -10.41 8.47
CA TYR A 113 -11.11 -9.05 8.40
C TYR A 113 -12.23 -8.03 8.66
N ALA A 114 -13.42 -8.28 8.10
CA ALA A 114 -14.61 -7.47 8.34
C ALA A 114 -15.03 -7.50 9.84
N GLU A 115 -15.01 -8.68 10.47
CA GLU A 115 -15.29 -8.84 11.91
C GLU A 115 -14.30 -8.02 12.76
N LEU A 116 -13.00 -8.08 12.45
CA LEU A 116 -11.98 -7.31 13.16
C LEU A 116 -12.16 -5.80 12.99
N LEU A 117 -12.54 -5.35 11.78
CA LEU A 117 -12.88 -3.94 11.54
C LEU A 117 -14.08 -3.51 12.38
N ALA A 118 -15.14 -4.30 12.41
CA ALA A 118 -16.32 -4.02 13.22
C ALA A 118 -15.98 -3.94 14.72
N LYS A 119 -15.18 -4.86 15.22
CA LYS A 119 -14.69 -4.86 16.60
C LYS A 119 -13.89 -3.61 16.92
N ARG A 120 -12.93 -3.23 16.07
CA ARG A 120 -12.15 -1.99 16.22
C ARG A 120 -13.06 -0.77 16.33
N ASN A 121 -14.06 -0.67 15.46
CA ASN A 121 -14.98 0.48 15.42
C ASN A 121 -15.87 0.53 16.67
N ALA A 122 -16.29 -0.61 17.20
CA ALA A 122 -17.09 -0.69 18.43
C ALA A 122 -16.28 -0.30 19.68
N GLU A 123 -14.98 -0.58 19.71
CA GLU A 123 -14.10 -0.28 20.82
C GLU A 123 -13.50 1.15 20.77
N GLY A 124 -14.02 2.03 19.89
CA GLY A 124 -13.61 3.44 19.79
C GLY A 124 -12.39 3.71 18.93
N GLY A 125 -12.03 2.78 18.07
CA GLY A 125 -10.98 2.99 17.06
C GLY A 125 -11.36 4.14 16.12
N ARG A 126 -10.46 5.13 15.97
CA ARG A 126 -10.68 6.26 15.06
C ARG A 126 -10.80 5.77 13.63
N HIS A 127 -11.87 6.13 12.99
CA HIS A 127 -12.07 5.90 11.56
C HIS A 127 -11.28 6.95 10.77
N PRO A 128 -10.21 6.61 10.04
CA PRO A 128 -9.67 7.53 9.05
C PRO A 128 -10.71 7.59 7.92
N GLN A 129 -11.38 8.72 7.76
CA GLN A 129 -12.23 8.97 6.60
C GLN A 129 -11.37 8.88 5.33
N PRO A 130 -11.79 8.18 4.27
CA PRO A 130 -11.11 8.24 2.99
C PRO A 130 -11.18 9.70 2.50
N GLY A 131 -10.05 10.37 2.43
CA GLY A 131 -9.95 11.71 1.87
C GLY A 131 -9.44 12.83 2.79
N THR A 132 -9.17 12.59 4.06
CA THR A 132 -8.59 13.61 4.93
C THR A 132 -7.15 13.28 5.33
N MET A 133 -6.24 13.25 4.37
CA MET A 133 -4.84 13.54 4.69
C MET A 133 -4.72 15.05 4.95
N ARG A 134 -4.94 15.47 6.19
CA ARG A 134 -4.52 16.79 6.62
C ARG A 134 -2.98 16.75 6.70
N HIS A 135 -2.33 17.52 5.81
CA HIS A 135 -0.97 17.97 6.05
C HIS A 135 -0.92 18.55 7.46
N ARG A 136 -0.24 17.88 8.36
CA ARG A 136 0.19 18.52 9.60
C ARG A 136 1.33 19.44 9.22
N ASP A 137 1.03 20.73 9.11
CA ASP A 137 2.01 21.78 9.13
C ASP A 137 2.87 21.61 10.39
N ARG A 138 4.12 21.25 10.20
CA ARG A 138 5.13 21.38 11.25
C ARG A 138 5.88 22.66 10.96
N HIS A 139 5.65 23.63 11.82
CA HIS A 139 6.52 24.79 12.00
C HIS A 139 7.88 24.35 12.53
#